data_e3e62cb6dca78421f847013ab8889791
#
_entry.id   e3e62cb6dca78421f847013ab8889791
#
_cell.length_a   1.000
_cell.length_b   1.000
_cell.length_c   1.000
_cell.angle_alpha   90.00
_cell.angle_beta   90.00
_cell.angle_gamma   90.00
#
_symmetry.space_group_name_H-M   'P 1'
#
loop_
_entity.id
_entity.type
_entity.pdbx_description
1 polymer ?
#
loop_
_entity_poly.entity_id
_entity_poly.type
_entity_poly.pdbx_seq_one_letter_code
_entity_poly.pdbx_strand_id
1 'polypeptide(L)'
;MNIAIILAGGIGSRVGAETPKQFIEVLGKPIIAYTIEKFQNHREIDAIEVVCLDAYKEKCIELCSKYTKVKWIVSGGKDFQHSVLNGINELNGKLEEDDNVLIHYAASPFVENEIISDAIKVCDEKGNATSATPFFLLA
;
A
#
# COMPACT_ATOMS: atom_id res chain seq x y z
N MET A 1 0.23 -16.64 -3.46
CA MET A 1 -0.69 -15.47 -3.28
C MET A 1 0.01 -14.17 -3.69
N ASN A 2 -0.77 -13.15 -4.03
CA ASN A 2 -0.27 -11.79 -4.23
C ASN A 2 -0.82 -10.89 -3.14
N ILE A 3 0.04 -10.35 -2.29
CA ILE A 3 -0.34 -9.54 -1.13
C ILE A 3 0.14 -8.11 -1.34
N ALA A 4 -0.77 -7.15 -1.20
CA ALA A 4 -0.42 -5.73 -1.28
C ALA A 4 -0.21 -5.15 0.13
N ILE A 5 0.96 -4.57 0.39
CA ILE A 5 1.25 -3.75 1.57
C ILE A 5 1.00 -2.29 1.19
N ILE A 6 -0.01 -1.68 1.78
CA ILE A 6 -0.35 -0.27 1.57
C ILE A 6 0.24 0.56 2.70
N LEU A 7 1.25 1.37 2.36
CA LEU A 7 2.00 2.18 3.32
C LEU A 7 1.29 3.51 3.59
N ALA A 8 0.76 3.66 4.78
CA ALA A 8 0.05 4.83 5.27
C ALA A 8 0.71 5.45 6.53
N GLY A 9 1.99 5.15 6.76
CA GLY A 9 2.74 5.59 7.94
C GLY A 9 3.37 6.99 7.85
N GLY A 10 3.29 7.66 6.71
CA GLY A 10 3.86 9.00 6.52
C GLY A 10 3.03 10.11 7.16
N ILE A 11 3.67 11.04 7.86
CA ILE A 11 3.00 12.22 8.45
C ILE A 11 2.72 13.34 7.44
N GLY A 12 3.23 13.22 6.20
CA GLY A 12 2.96 14.21 5.14
C GLY A 12 3.52 15.61 5.41
N SER A 13 4.64 15.72 6.11
CA SER A 13 5.26 17.01 6.54
C SER A 13 5.44 18.03 5.42
N ARG A 14 5.57 17.58 4.18
CA ARG A 14 5.72 18.44 2.99
C ARG A 14 4.44 19.15 2.58
N VAL A 15 3.28 18.67 2.97
CA VAL A 15 1.97 19.25 2.60
C VAL A 15 1.51 20.31 3.61
N GLY A 16 2.12 20.36 4.80
CA GLY A 16 1.81 21.34 5.85
C GLY A 16 0.37 21.24 6.41
N ALA A 17 -0.32 20.14 6.13
CA ALA A 17 -1.67 19.91 6.64
C ALA A 17 -1.61 19.28 8.04
N GLU A 18 -2.56 19.62 8.90
CA GLU A 18 -2.71 18.99 10.23
C GLU A 18 -3.04 17.50 10.12
N THR A 19 -3.73 17.09 9.06
CA THR A 19 -4.09 15.70 8.77
C THR A 19 -3.09 15.11 7.77
N PRO A 20 -2.55 13.89 8.00
CA PRO A 20 -1.72 13.22 7.02
C PRO A 20 -2.44 13.09 5.67
N LYS A 21 -1.70 13.32 4.57
CA LYS A 21 -2.29 13.45 3.23
C LYS A 21 -3.16 12.26 2.79
N GLN A 22 -2.81 11.06 3.19
CA GLN A 22 -3.58 9.85 2.87
C GLN A 22 -4.97 9.81 3.52
N PHE A 23 -5.20 10.61 4.58
CA PHE A 23 -6.49 10.74 5.26
C PHE A 23 -7.27 12.00 4.87
N ILE A 24 -6.73 12.83 3.98
CA ILE A 24 -7.46 13.97 3.41
C ILE A 24 -8.63 13.42 2.58
N GLU A 25 -9.81 13.98 2.80
CA GLU A 25 -11.01 13.57 2.07
C GLU A 25 -11.12 14.29 0.72
N VAL A 26 -11.42 13.51 -0.30
CA VAL A 26 -11.74 13.97 -1.64
C VAL A 26 -13.08 13.34 -2.03
N LEU A 27 -14.06 14.18 -2.38
CA LEU A 27 -15.42 13.72 -2.70
C LEU A 27 -16.04 12.83 -1.61
N GLY A 28 -15.83 13.20 -0.34
CA GLY A 28 -16.40 12.51 0.81
C GLY A 28 -15.71 11.20 1.21
N LYS A 29 -14.54 10.90 0.63
CA LYS A 29 -13.79 9.67 0.90
C LYS A 29 -12.30 9.97 1.06
N PRO A 30 -11.61 9.43 2.09
CA PRO A 30 -10.17 9.66 2.27
C PRO A 30 -9.36 9.04 1.14
N ILE A 31 -8.25 9.67 0.76
CA ILE A 31 -7.38 9.23 -0.35
C ILE A 31 -6.98 7.75 -0.20
N ILE A 32 -6.62 7.31 1.00
CA ILE A 32 -6.27 5.90 1.26
C ILE A 32 -7.37 4.91 0.82
N ALA A 33 -8.64 5.29 0.96
CA ALA A 33 -9.74 4.42 0.55
C ALA A 33 -9.76 4.20 -0.96
N TYR A 34 -9.49 5.24 -1.76
CA TYR A 34 -9.36 5.09 -3.22
C TYR A 34 -8.21 4.14 -3.58
N THR A 35 -7.08 4.24 -2.88
CA THR A 35 -5.94 3.34 -3.10
C THR A 35 -6.29 1.90 -2.74
N ILE A 36 -6.87 1.67 -1.55
CA ILE A 36 -7.27 0.33 -1.11
C ILE A 36 -8.24 -0.29 -2.11
N GLU A 37 -9.20 0.47 -2.62
CA GLU A 37 -10.18 -0.02 -3.59
C GLU A 37 -9.56 -0.50 -4.90
N LYS A 38 -8.44 0.09 -5.34
CA LYS A 38 -7.69 -0.40 -6.50
C LYS A 38 -7.23 -1.84 -6.31
N PHE A 39 -6.63 -2.12 -5.16
CA PHE A 39 -6.14 -3.47 -4.83
C PHE A 39 -7.27 -4.42 -4.44
N GLN A 40 -8.30 -3.94 -3.72
CA GLN A 40 -9.48 -4.72 -3.36
C GLN A 40 -10.21 -5.26 -4.59
N ASN A 41 -10.32 -4.44 -5.64
CA ASN A 41 -11.02 -4.79 -6.87
C ASN A 41 -10.13 -5.46 -7.92
N HIS A 42 -8.83 -5.55 -7.68
CA HIS A 42 -7.89 -6.18 -8.60
C HIS A 42 -7.96 -7.71 -8.49
N ARG A 43 -8.19 -8.40 -9.62
CA ARG A 43 -8.43 -9.85 -9.64
C ARG A 43 -7.23 -10.69 -9.17
N GLU A 44 -6.01 -10.20 -9.37
CA GLU A 44 -4.77 -10.92 -9.04
C GLU A 44 -4.26 -10.63 -7.62
N ILE A 45 -4.91 -9.74 -6.87
CA ILE A 45 -4.57 -9.45 -5.46
C ILE A 45 -5.45 -10.32 -4.56
N ASP A 46 -4.82 -11.10 -3.70
CA ASP A 46 -5.49 -12.03 -2.79
C ASP A 46 -5.73 -11.43 -1.40
N ALA A 47 -4.79 -10.63 -0.91
CA ALA A 47 -4.89 -10.00 0.40
C ALA A 47 -4.23 -8.63 0.42
N ILE A 48 -4.62 -7.82 1.39
CA ILE A 48 -4.10 -6.47 1.62
C ILE A 48 -3.69 -6.35 3.08
N GLU A 49 -2.53 -5.76 3.29
CA GLU A 49 -2.06 -5.27 4.59
C GLU A 49 -1.97 -3.75 4.55
N VAL A 50 -2.41 -3.09 5.61
CA VAL A 50 -2.29 -1.64 5.76
C VAL A 50 -1.31 -1.34 6.89
N VAL A 51 -0.23 -0.62 6.58
CA VAL A 51 0.73 -0.15 7.58
C VAL A 51 0.47 1.33 7.83
N CYS A 52 -0.01 1.68 9.02
CA CYS A 52 -0.46 3.04 9.33
C CYS A 52 0.21 3.62 10.58
N LEU A 53 0.08 4.93 10.76
CA LEU A 53 0.47 5.60 12.01
C LEU A 53 -0.36 5.07 13.17
N ASP A 54 0.26 4.85 14.34
CA ASP A 54 -0.44 4.40 15.55
C ASP A 54 -1.63 5.28 15.90
N ALA A 55 -1.48 6.59 15.80
CA ALA A 55 -2.56 7.56 16.07
C ALA A 55 -3.77 7.41 15.13
N TYR A 56 -3.61 6.75 13.99
CA TYR A 56 -4.66 6.53 12.98
C TYR A 56 -5.09 5.07 12.87
N LYS A 57 -4.58 4.19 13.70
CA LYS A 57 -4.84 2.74 13.60
C LYS A 57 -6.32 2.39 13.75
N GLU A 58 -6.99 2.97 14.75
CA GLU A 58 -8.44 2.75 14.95
C GLU A 58 -9.25 3.25 13.75
N LYS A 59 -8.90 4.43 13.22
CA LYS A 59 -9.53 4.97 12.01
C LYS A 59 -9.30 4.07 10.80
N CYS A 60 -8.11 3.49 10.65
CA CYS A 60 -7.83 2.52 9.60
C CYS A 60 -8.66 1.24 9.76
N ILE A 61 -8.80 0.72 10.98
CA ILE A 61 -9.60 -0.48 11.25
C ILE A 61 -11.07 -0.23 10.86
N GLU A 62 -11.64 0.89 11.28
CA GLU A 62 -13.00 1.26 10.92
C GLU A 62 -13.17 1.41 9.40
N LEU A 63 -12.27 2.18 8.76
CA LEU A 63 -12.27 2.38 7.31
C LEU A 63 -12.18 1.08 6.53
N CYS A 64 -11.32 0.17 6.97
CA CYS A 64 -11.02 -1.07 6.26
C CYS A 64 -12.04 -2.18 6.52
N SER A 65 -12.95 -2.03 7.48
CA SER A 65 -13.93 -3.06 7.87
C SER A 65 -14.80 -3.57 6.72
N LYS A 66 -15.02 -2.75 5.71
CA LYS A 66 -15.81 -3.10 4.51
C LYS A 66 -15.00 -3.79 3.40
N TYR A 67 -13.67 -3.82 3.49
CA TYR A 67 -12.80 -4.39 2.45
C TYR A 67 -12.38 -5.81 2.80
N THR A 68 -12.92 -6.78 2.09
CA THR A 68 -12.78 -8.21 2.40
C THR A 68 -11.36 -8.73 2.25
N LYS A 69 -10.54 -8.10 1.40
CA LYS A 69 -9.14 -8.48 1.20
C LYS A 69 -8.19 -7.89 2.24
N VAL A 70 -8.60 -6.86 3.00
CA VAL A 70 -7.77 -6.32 4.09
C VAL A 70 -7.77 -7.31 5.26
N LYS A 71 -6.63 -7.95 5.47
CA LYS A 71 -6.43 -8.98 6.49
C LYS A 71 -5.65 -8.51 7.71
N TRP A 72 -4.73 -7.55 7.50
CA TRP A 72 -3.84 -7.06 8.54
C TRP A 72 -3.77 -5.54 8.54
N ILE A 73 -3.73 -4.96 9.73
CA ILE A 73 -3.50 -3.53 9.97
C ILE A 73 -2.40 -3.41 11.02
N VAL A 74 -1.25 -2.89 10.61
CA VAL A 74 0.01 -2.89 11.34
C VAL A 74 0.45 -1.46 11.62
N SER A 75 1.09 -1.27 12.76
CA SER A 75 1.71 0.00 13.09
C SER A 75 2.95 0.26 12.26
N GLY A 76 3.06 1.45 11.70
CA GLY A 76 4.25 1.91 11.00
C GLY A 76 5.45 2.11 11.93
N GLY A 77 6.61 2.23 11.33
CA GLY A 77 7.85 2.54 12.03
C GLY A 77 8.17 4.04 12.01
N LYS A 78 9.33 4.40 12.54
CA LYS A 78 9.83 5.78 12.61
C LYS A 78 10.08 6.44 11.24
N ASP A 79 10.25 5.63 10.20
CA ASP A 79 10.50 6.05 8.82
C ASP A 79 9.91 5.03 7.84
N PHE A 80 10.13 5.30 6.53
CA PHE A 80 9.67 4.45 5.46
C PHE A 80 10.19 3.00 5.58
N GLN A 81 11.50 2.85 5.79
CA GLN A 81 12.14 1.54 5.84
C GLN A 81 11.61 0.70 7.02
N HIS A 82 11.46 1.33 8.19
CA HIS A 82 10.91 0.64 9.36
C HIS A 82 9.42 0.30 9.18
N SER A 83 8.67 1.12 8.47
CA SER A 83 7.27 0.81 8.14
C SER A 83 7.16 -0.39 7.21
N VAL A 84 8.00 -0.45 6.16
CA VAL A 84 8.08 -1.62 5.26
C VAL A 84 8.50 -2.86 6.04
N LEU A 85 9.51 -2.75 6.90
CA LEU A 85 9.99 -3.88 7.71
C LEU A 85 8.91 -4.40 8.66
N ASN A 86 8.15 -3.51 9.30
CA ASN A 86 7.05 -3.92 10.18
C ASN A 86 5.97 -4.69 9.40
N GLY A 87 5.61 -4.23 8.20
CA GLY A 87 4.69 -4.96 7.33
C GLY A 87 5.23 -6.33 6.93
N ILE A 88 6.46 -6.40 6.46
CA ILE A 88 7.08 -7.69 6.09
C ILE A 88 7.14 -8.64 7.29
N ASN A 89 7.48 -8.14 8.48
CA ASN A 89 7.54 -8.95 9.70
C ASN A 89 6.16 -9.51 10.11
N GLU A 90 5.08 -8.75 9.90
CA GLU A 90 3.71 -9.24 10.15
C GLU A 90 3.37 -10.44 9.25
N LEU A 91 3.86 -10.43 8.03
CA LEU A 91 3.64 -11.50 7.06
C LEU A 91 4.55 -12.71 7.27
N ASN A 92 5.56 -12.62 8.15
CA ASN A 92 6.48 -13.71 8.41
C ASN A 92 5.74 -14.95 8.95
N GLY A 93 6.00 -16.09 8.31
CA GLY A 93 5.31 -17.36 8.62
C GLY A 93 3.88 -17.47 8.08
N LYS A 94 3.41 -16.47 7.32
CA LYS A 94 2.10 -16.45 6.66
C LYS A 94 2.21 -16.61 5.15
N LEU A 95 3.43 -16.51 4.61
CA LEU A 95 3.72 -16.58 3.19
C LEU A 95 4.40 -17.89 2.82
N GLU A 96 4.11 -18.36 1.62
CA GLU A 96 4.85 -19.42 0.96
C GLU A 96 5.97 -18.84 0.07
N GLU A 97 6.90 -19.68 -0.37
CA GLU A 97 8.09 -19.25 -1.13
C GLU A 97 7.75 -18.55 -2.45
N ASP A 98 6.66 -18.94 -3.09
CA ASP A 98 6.19 -18.40 -4.38
C ASP A 98 5.18 -17.23 -4.22
N ASP A 99 4.96 -16.73 -3.02
CA ASP A 99 4.05 -15.61 -2.79
C ASP A 99 4.73 -14.26 -3.12
N ASN A 100 3.99 -13.36 -3.78
CA ASN A 100 4.46 -12.02 -4.09
C ASN A 100 3.98 -11.00 -3.06
N VAL A 101 4.85 -10.08 -2.71
CA VAL A 101 4.54 -8.91 -1.88
C VAL A 101 4.72 -7.64 -2.70
N LEU A 102 3.63 -6.90 -2.89
CA LEU A 102 3.61 -5.61 -3.58
C LEU A 102 3.59 -4.48 -2.55
N ILE A 103 4.53 -3.56 -2.63
CA ILE A 103 4.61 -2.41 -1.73
C ILE A 103 4.11 -1.17 -2.47
N HIS A 104 3.09 -0.50 -1.91
CA HIS A 104 2.48 0.65 -2.53
C HIS A 104 2.17 1.77 -1.51
N TYR A 105 2.23 3.03 -1.95
CA TYR A 105 1.90 4.18 -1.11
C TYR A 105 0.40 4.42 -1.03
N ALA A 106 -0.12 4.59 0.19
CA ALA A 106 -1.53 4.89 0.44
C ALA A 106 -2.01 6.18 -0.24
N ALA A 107 -1.12 7.14 -0.43
CA ALA A 107 -1.45 8.42 -1.07
C ALA A 107 -1.26 8.42 -2.59
N SER A 108 -1.20 7.25 -3.23
CA SER A 108 -1.05 7.08 -4.69
C SER A 108 -2.25 6.32 -5.28
N PRO A 109 -3.43 6.97 -5.38
CA PRO A 109 -4.68 6.30 -5.77
C PRO A 109 -4.82 6.05 -7.28
N PHE A 110 -3.93 6.60 -8.12
CA PHE A 110 -4.04 6.55 -9.58
C PHE A 110 -3.26 5.41 -10.22
N VAL A 111 -2.83 4.43 -9.44
CA VAL A 111 -2.21 3.22 -10.01
C VAL A 111 -3.19 2.50 -10.93
N GLU A 112 -2.74 2.17 -12.13
CA GLU A 112 -3.54 1.45 -13.11
C GLU A 112 -3.47 -0.06 -12.88
N ASN A 113 -4.55 -0.77 -13.23
CA ASN A 113 -4.62 -2.22 -13.05
C ASN A 113 -3.50 -2.95 -13.83
N GLU A 114 -3.18 -2.44 -15.02
CA GLU A 114 -2.13 -2.98 -15.89
C GLU A 114 -0.75 -2.92 -15.22
N ILE A 115 -0.48 -1.85 -14.46
CA ILE A 115 0.79 -1.70 -13.72
C ILE A 115 0.89 -2.74 -12.60
N ILE A 116 -0.21 -3.00 -11.89
CA ILE A 116 -0.25 -4.04 -10.86
C ILE A 116 -0.03 -5.42 -11.47
N SER A 117 -0.75 -5.75 -12.55
CA SER A 117 -0.62 -7.03 -13.26
C SER A 117 0.79 -7.22 -13.83
N ASP A 118 1.37 -6.19 -14.43
CA ASP A 118 2.71 -6.25 -15.02
C ASP A 118 3.79 -6.44 -13.94
N ALA A 119 3.66 -5.74 -12.80
CA ALA A 119 4.56 -5.93 -11.67
C ALA A 119 4.54 -7.37 -11.14
N ILE A 120 3.36 -7.98 -11.00
CA ILE A 120 3.23 -9.39 -10.59
C ILE A 120 3.90 -10.29 -11.61
N LYS A 121 3.58 -10.14 -12.90
CA LYS A 121 4.15 -10.96 -13.99
C LYS A 121 5.66 -10.85 -14.03
N VAL A 122 6.21 -9.64 -13.99
CA VAL A 122 7.67 -9.44 -14.03
C VAL A 122 8.33 -10.01 -12.78
N CYS A 123 7.70 -9.90 -11.62
CA CYS A 123 8.20 -10.51 -10.37
C CYS A 123 8.26 -12.04 -10.50
N ASP A 124 7.21 -12.68 -11.02
CA ASP A 124 7.17 -14.12 -11.24
C ASP A 124 8.27 -14.60 -12.23
N GLU A 125 8.54 -13.80 -13.27
CA GLU A 125 9.54 -14.13 -14.29
C GLU A 125 10.99 -13.85 -13.87
N LYS A 126 11.21 -12.80 -13.07
CA LYS A 126 12.54 -12.23 -12.77
C LYS A 126 12.94 -12.24 -11.29
N GLY A 127 12.02 -12.57 -10.40
CA GLY A 127 12.22 -12.58 -8.95
C GLY A 127 11.96 -11.24 -8.26
N ASN A 128 11.91 -10.14 -8.99
CA ASN A 128 11.51 -8.81 -8.48
C ASN A 128 11.04 -7.91 -9.61
N ALA A 129 10.31 -6.84 -9.25
CA ALA A 129 9.86 -5.83 -10.19
C ALA A 129 9.78 -4.46 -9.50
N THR A 130 10.02 -3.40 -10.25
CA THR A 130 9.81 -2.01 -9.82
C THR A 130 9.22 -1.23 -10.98
N SER A 131 8.10 -0.55 -10.75
CA SER A 131 7.54 0.37 -11.74
C SER A 131 8.38 1.65 -11.81
N ALA A 132 8.65 2.11 -13.02
CA ALA A 132 9.40 3.32 -13.26
C ALA A 132 8.87 4.06 -14.48
N THR A 133 9.04 5.39 -14.49
CA THR A 133 8.81 6.22 -15.66
C THR A 133 10.14 6.73 -16.21
N PRO A 134 10.27 6.89 -17.54
CA PRO A 134 11.47 7.50 -18.11
C PRO A 134 11.64 8.91 -17.56
N PHE A 135 12.86 9.24 -17.15
CA PHE A 135 13.22 10.57 -16.72
C PHE A 135 14.15 11.22 -17.74
N PHE A 136 13.71 12.33 -18.33
CA PHE A 136 14.49 13.09 -19.30
C PHE A 136 15.03 14.34 -18.61
N LEU A 137 16.37 14.40 -18.43
CA LEU A 137 17.05 15.63 -18.07
C LEU A 137 16.95 16.59 -19.27
N LEU A 138 16.25 17.69 -19.08
CA LEU A 138 16.37 18.83 -19.99
C LEU A 138 17.73 19.48 -19.72
N ALA A 139 18.59 19.36 -20.66
CA ALA A 139 19.89 20.05 -20.63
C ALA A 139 19.69 21.55 -20.82
#